data_165723d42c7fd8acbb888998b8f9e4eb
#
_entry.id   165723d42c7fd8acbb888998b8f9e4eb
#
_cell.length_a   1.000
_cell.length_b   1.000
_cell.length_c   1.000
_cell.angle_alpha   90.00
_cell.angle_beta   90.00
_cell.angle_gamma   90.00
#
_symmetry.space_group_name_H-M   'P 1'
#
loop_
_entity.id
_entity.type
_entity.pdbx_description
1 polymer ?
#
loop_
_entity_poly.entity_id
_entity_poly.type
_entity_poly.pdbx_seq_one_letter_code
_entity_poly.pdbx_strand_id
1 'polypeptide(L)'
;MRCFFWGGFMLYASLLSAQDIHWTQFYAAPMNISPGLIGIFPGETRFMANYRSQWHSVPVDYSTLGLSVDSKLPNKNADRHFVTLGLGFNYDQGGVSRLNFTNLNLNGSYTQRLTSKFYATLGGQWAFAQRRFQTKGLIFDDQYDPGTGGIDPALPTQEDFSNRRNFFTDLNVGLNVRFQTRDDN
;
A
#
# COMPACT_ATOMS: atom_id res chain seq x y z
N MET A 1 38.03 -6.85 12.52
CA MET A 1 36.71 -6.47 13.11
C MET A 1 35.72 -5.77 12.16
N ARG A 2 36.06 -5.39 10.94
CA ARG A 2 35.14 -4.66 10.00
C ARG A 2 34.19 -5.57 9.20
N CYS A 3 34.48 -6.87 9.05
CA CYS A 3 33.63 -7.80 8.28
C CYS A 3 32.40 -8.35 9.06
N PHE A 4 32.42 -8.29 10.39
CA PHE A 4 31.31 -8.80 11.22
C PHE A 4 30.06 -7.90 11.20
N PHE A 5 30.23 -6.60 10.94
CA PHE A 5 29.12 -5.65 10.88
C PHE A 5 28.26 -5.81 9.60
N TRP A 6 28.86 -6.21 8.49
CA TRP A 6 28.16 -6.41 7.22
C TRP A 6 27.33 -7.70 7.19
N GLY A 7 27.80 -8.75 7.88
CA GLY A 7 27.05 -10.02 7.98
C GLY A 7 25.77 -9.91 8.78
N GLY A 8 25.75 -9.10 9.85
CA GLY A 8 24.57 -8.86 10.67
C GLY A 8 23.49 -8.06 9.93
N PHE A 9 23.86 -7.12 9.07
CA PHE A 9 22.93 -6.32 8.28
C PHE A 9 22.24 -7.15 7.19
N MET A 10 22.96 -8.08 6.56
CA MET A 10 22.38 -8.98 5.55
C MET A 10 21.42 -10.03 6.14
N LEU A 11 21.66 -10.52 7.37
CA LEU A 11 20.73 -11.45 8.04
C LEU A 11 19.40 -10.79 8.46
N TYR A 12 19.40 -9.49 8.77
CA TYR A 12 18.18 -8.76 9.11
C TYR A 12 17.28 -8.49 7.88
N ALA A 13 17.88 -8.32 6.70
CA ALA A 13 17.12 -8.07 5.48
C ALA A 13 16.31 -9.29 4.99
N SER A 14 16.69 -10.51 5.35
CA SER A 14 15.99 -11.74 4.94
C SER A 14 14.71 -12.04 5.74
N LEU A 15 14.41 -11.27 6.79
CA LEU A 15 13.18 -11.42 7.60
C LEU A 15 12.04 -10.50 7.13
N LEU A 16 12.27 -9.67 6.12
CA LEU A 16 11.28 -8.75 5.59
C LEU A 16 10.55 -9.43 4.41
N SER A 17 9.42 -10.08 4.68
CA SER A 17 8.48 -10.50 3.64
C SER A 17 7.35 -9.49 3.58
N ALA A 18 7.30 -8.69 2.52
CA ALA A 18 6.23 -7.74 2.27
C ALA A 18 5.55 -8.08 0.95
N GLN A 19 4.25 -8.29 0.99
CA GLN A 19 3.40 -8.31 -0.20
C GLN A 19 2.43 -7.14 -0.08
N ASP A 20 2.56 -6.17 -0.98
CA ASP A 20 1.75 -4.96 -1.01
C ASP A 20 0.98 -4.87 -2.34
N ILE A 21 0.04 -3.91 -2.40
CA ILE A 21 -0.78 -3.66 -3.59
C ILE A 21 0.12 -3.19 -4.74
N HIS A 22 0.08 -3.91 -5.87
CA HIS A 22 0.82 -3.54 -7.06
C HIS A 22 -0.02 -2.68 -8.00
N TRP A 23 0.41 -1.45 -8.20
CA TRP A 23 -0.14 -0.55 -9.19
C TRP A 23 0.66 -0.60 -10.49
N THR A 24 -0.01 -0.83 -11.64
CA THR A 24 0.64 -0.80 -12.97
C THR A 24 1.20 0.59 -13.28
N GLN A 25 0.48 1.64 -12.85
CA GLN A 25 0.90 3.03 -12.95
C GLN A 25 1.33 3.55 -11.58
N PHE A 26 2.49 3.11 -11.11
CA PHE A 26 3.00 3.44 -9.78
C PHE A 26 3.15 4.95 -9.54
N TYR A 27 3.48 5.74 -10.59
CA TYR A 27 3.60 7.20 -10.52
C TYR A 27 2.26 7.90 -10.19
N ALA A 28 1.13 7.24 -10.45
CA ALA A 28 -0.19 7.73 -10.10
C ALA A 28 -0.62 7.38 -8.65
N ALA A 29 0.24 6.73 -7.87
CA ALA A 29 0.00 6.37 -6.48
C ALA A 29 1.25 6.62 -5.60
N PRO A 30 1.79 7.84 -5.55
CA PRO A 30 3.07 8.14 -4.89
C PRO A 30 3.07 7.82 -3.39
N MET A 31 1.93 7.94 -2.69
CA MET A 31 1.82 7.58 -1.26
C MET A 31 2.04 6.08 -1.02
N ASN A 32 1.69 5.23 -2.00
CA ASN A 32 1.87 3.79 -1.90
C ASN A 32 3.31 3.35 -2.24
N ILE A 33 4.12 4.25 -2.81
CA ILE A 33 5.52 3.96 -3.11
C ILE A 33 6.41 4.35 -1.94
N SER A 34 6.28 5.59 -1.48
CA SER A 34 7.08 6.13 -0.40
C SER A 34 6.44 7.38 0.20
N PRO A 35 6.40 7.50 1.53
CA PRO A 35 5.95 8.72 2.18
C PRO A 35 6.85 9.93 1.90
N GLY A 36 8.07 9.74 1.41
CA GLY A 36 8.94 10.81 0.94
C GLY A 36 8.53 11.44 -0.40
N LEU A 37 7.52 10.91 -1.09
CA LEU A 37 7.01 11.43 -2.37
C LEU A 37 5.78 12.32 -2.23
N ILE A 38 5.19 12.43 -1.04
CA ILE A 38 4.08 13.34 -0.80
C ILE A 38 4.57 14.79 -0.79
N GLY A 39 3.72 15.71 -1.29
CA GLY A 39 4.05 17.13 -1.42
C GLY A 39 4.94 17.46 -2.62
N ILE A 40 5.41 16.48 -3.39
CA ILE A 40 6.24 16.68 -4.57
C ILE A 40 5.33 16.82 -5.80
N PHE A 41 4.69 17.98 -5.93
CA PHE A 41 3.84 18.33 -7.07
C PHE A 41 3.69 19.86 -7.16
N PRO A 42 3.35 20.42 -8.33
CA PRO A 42 2.99 21.83 -8.47
C PRO A 42 1.63 22.09 -7.80
N GLY A 43 1.51 23.24 -7.10
CA GLY A 43 0.30 23.62 -6.40
C GLY A 43 0.30 23.26 -4.91
N GLU A 44 -0.83 23.49 -4.23
CA GLU A 44 -0.97 23.36 -2.78
C GLU A 44 -1.59 22.03 -2.36
N THR A 45 -2.58 21.55 -3.10
CA THR A 45 -3.31 20.31 -2.80
C THR A 45 -3.43 19.45 -4.05
N ARG A 46 -3.21 18.15 -3.89
CA ARG A 46 -3.37 17.14 -4.93
C ARG A 46 -4.37 16.10 -4.50
N PHE A 47 -5.30 15.78 -5.41
CA PHE A 47 -6.23 14.66 -5.29
C PHE A 47 -5.89 13.62 -6.34
N MET A 48 -5.90 12.36 -5.96
CA MET A 48 -5.67 11.25 -6.88
C MET A 48 -6.69 10.14 -6.63
N ALA A 49 -7.22 9.60 -7.72
CA ALA A 49 -8.12 8.47 -7.70
C ALA A 49 -7.67 7.46 -8.76
N ASN A 50 -7.47 6.22 -8.37
CA ASN A 50 -7.03 5.14 -9.23
C ASN A 50 -8.00 3.98 -9.10
N TYR A 51 -8.44 3.46 -10.24
CA TYR A 51 -9.23 2.24 -10.29
C TYR A 51 -8.59 1.26 -11.26
N ARG A 52 -8.46 0.02 -10.84
CA ARG A 52 -7.94 -1.08 -11.65
C ARG A 52 -8.91 -2.23 -11.59
N SER A 53 -9.27 -2.76 -12.76
CA SER A 53 -10.02 -4.00 -12.90
C SER A 53 -9.23 -4.96 -13.77
N GLN A 54 -9.11 -6.21 -13.33
CA GLN A 54 -8.41 -7.27 -14.06
C GLN A 54 -9.29 -8.52 -14.12
N TRP A 55 -9.17 -9.24 -15.25
CA TRP A 55 -9.83 -10.51 -15.48
C TRP A 55 -11.37 -10.46 -15.39
N HIS A 56 -11.95 -9.36 -15.86
CA HIS A 56 -13.40 -9.14 -15.86
C HIS A 56 -14.19 -10.21 -16.66
N SER A 57 -13.54 -10.90 -17.61
CA SER A 57 -14.13 -11.94 -18.44
C SER A 57 -14.07 -13.35 -17.86
N VAL A 58 -13.50 -13.53 -16.67
CA VAL A 58 -13.47 -14.82 -15.94
C VAL A 58 -14.31 -14.73 -14.67
N PRO A 59 -14.78 -15.85 -14.11
CA PRO A 59 -15.63 -15.85 -12.91
C PRO A 59 -15.01 -15.22 -11.67
N VAL A 60 -13.72 -14.95 -11.71
CA VAL A 60 -12.93 -14.39 -10.61
C VAL A 60 -12.29 -13.09 -11.06
N ASP A 61 -12.92 -11.98 -10.76
CA ASP A 61 -12.43 -10.64 -11.04
C ASP A 61 -11.55 -10.11 -9.89
N TYR A 62 -10.63 -9.22 -10.26
CA TYR A 62 -9.79 -8.47 -9.32
C TYR A 62 -10.04 -7.00 -9.52
N SER A 63 -10.38 -6.31 -8.44
CA SER A 63 -10.62 -4.87 -8.45
C SER A 63 -9.84 -4.17 -7.34
N THR A 64 -9.17 -3.09 -7.72
CA THR A 64 -8.40 -2.26 -6.79
C THR A 64 -8.85 -0.80 -6.94
N LEU A 65 -9.20 -0.17 -5.83
CA LEU A 65 -9.52 1.27 -5.74
C LEU A 65 -8.50 1.94 -4.83
N GLY A 66 -7.88 3.00 -5.31
CA GLY A 66 -6.99 3.87 -4.53
C GLY A 66 -7.46 5.31 -4.59
N LEU A 67 -7.59 5.93 -3.43
CA LEU A 67 -7.91 7.34 -3.28
C LEU A 67 -6.84 7.98 -2.41
N SER A 68 -6.38 9.17 -2.78
CA SER A 68 -5.45 9.91 -1.94
C SER A 68 -5.60 11.42 -2.10
N VAL A 69 -5.29 12.11 -1.02
CA VAL A 69 -5.19 13.56 -0.97
C VAL A 69 -3.95 13.93 -0.17
N ASP A 70 -3.16 14.85 -0.70
CA ASP A 70 -2.05 15.45 0.01
C ASP A 70 -2.03 16.97 -0.17
N SER A 71 -1.76 17.68 0.91
CA SER A 71 -1.79 19.14 0.96
C SER A 71 -0.56 19.68 1.68
N LYS A 72 0.04 20.70 1.07
CA LYS A 72 1.12 21.48 1.69
C LYS A 72 0.53 22.44 2.71
N LEU A 73 1.07 22.44 3.90
CA LEU A 73 0.64 23.38 4.93
C LEU A 73 1.12 24.79 4.58
N PRO A 74 0.28 25.81 4.79
CA PRO A 74 0.65 27.20 4.56
C PRO A 74 1.91 27.56 5.34
N ASN A 75 2.92 28.08 4.65
CA ASN A 75 4.18 28.52 5.26
C ASN A 75 4.68 29.77 4.57
N LYS A 76 5.07 30.80 5.35
CA LYS A 76 5.67 32.04 4.84
C LYS A 76 7.01 31.83 4.12
N ASN A 77 7.71 30.72 4.44
CA ASN A 77 8.99 30.34 3.86
C ASN A 77 8.87 29.08 2.97
N ALA A 78 7.75 28.92 2.27
CA ALA A 78 7.46 27.75 1.44
C ALA A 78 8.56 27.47 0.38
N ASP A 79 9.26 28.50 -0.08
CA ASP A 79 10.38 28.37 -1.01
C ASP A 79 11.60 27.65 -0.41
N ARG A 80 11.75 27.65 0.90
CA ARG A 80 12.87 27.02 1.60
C ARG A 80 12.52 25.68 2.21
N HIS A 81 11.36 25.60 2.83
CA HIS A 81 10.89 24.38 3.48
C HIS A 81 9.36 24.36 3.59
N PHE A 82 8.79 23.19 3.52
CA PHE A 82 7.35 23.03 3.74
C PHE A 82 7.04 21.65 4.35
N VAL A 83 5.92 21.59 5.05
CA VAL A 83 5.33 20.36 5.58
C VAL A 83 4.16 19.98 4.70
N THR A 84 4.01 18.69 4.43
CA THR A 84 2.85 18.14 3.72
C THR A 84 2.19 17.10 4.58
N LEU A 85 0.88 17.14 4.63
CA LEU A 85 0.05 16.08 5.21
C LEU A 85 -0.71 15.37 4.09
N GLY A 86 -0.90 14.08 4.24
CA GLY A 86 -1.60 13.26 3.28
C GLY A 86 -2.47 12.20 3.92
N LEU A 87 -3.58 11.91 3.27
CA LEU A 87 -4.50 10.83 3.60
C LEU A 87 -4.68 9.94 2.38
N GLY A 88 -4.51 8.63 2.55
CA GLY A 88 -4.69 7.64 1.50
C GLY A 88 -5.64 6.55 1.94
N PHE A 89 -6.45 6.07 1.00
CA PHE A 89 -7.33 4.93 1.18
C PHE A 89 -7.13 3.96 0.02
N ASN A 90 -6.90 2.69 0.33
CA ASN A 90 -6.81 1.63 -0.66
C ASN A 90 -7.79 0.51 -0.32
N TYR A 91 -8.45 0.02 -1.34
CA TYR A 91 -9.34 -1.14 -1.27
C TYR A 91 -8.98 -2.08 -2.39
N ASP A 92 -8.65 -3.32 -2.07
CA ASP A 92 -8.31 -4.37 -3.02
C ASP A 92 -9.18 -5.60 -2.76
N GLN A 93 -9.75 -6.16 -3.81
CA GLN A 93 -10.57 -7.35 -3.74
C GLN A 93 -10.19 -8.29 -4.87
N GLY A 94 -10.00 -9.58 -4.53
CA GLY A 94 -9.70 -10.57 -5.56
C GLY A 94 -9.90 -12.01 -5.10
N GLY A 95 -9.97 -12.88 -6.08
CA GLY A 95 -10.05 -14.32 -5.86
C GLY A 95 -11.46 -14.84 -5.55
N VAL A 96 -11.62 -16.17 -5.64
CA VAL A 96 -12.87 -16.90 -5.34
C VAL A 96 -13.33 -16.65 -3.90
N SER A 97 -12.37 -16.59 -2.97
CA SER A 97 -12.61 -16.28 -1.55
C SER A 97 -12.93 -14.82 -1.29
N ARG A 98 -13.00 -13.97 -2.34
CA ARG A 98 -13.14 -12.51 -2.23
C ARG A 98 -12.23 -11.95 -1.16
N LEU A 99 -10.95 -12.33 -1.25
CA LEU A 99 -9.92 -11.77 -0.36
C LEU A 99 -9.97 -10.25 -0.49
N ASN A 100 -10.27 -9.59 0.61
CA ASN A 100 -10.42 -8.15 0.68
C ASN A 100 -9.29 -7.58 1.53
N PHE A 101 -8.63 -6.58 1.01
CA PHE A 101 -7.63 -5.78 1.71
C PHE A 101 -8.07 -4.32 1.71
N THR A 102 -8.23 -3.77 2.89
CA THR A 102 -8.58 -2.34 3.09
C THR A 102 -7.47 -1.70 3.88
N ASN A 103 -6.98 -0.56 3.42
CA ASN A 103 -5.88 0.16 4.03
C ASN A 103 -6.18 1.66 4.08
N LEU A 104 -6.00 2.27 5.24
CA LEU A 104 -6.07 3.71 5.48
C LEU A 104 -4.68 4.20 5.89
N ASN A 105 -4.13 5.17 5.15
CA ASN A 105 -2.78 5.70 5.34
C ASN A 105 -2.83 7.15 5.81
N LEU A 106 -2.18 7.44 6.93
CA LEU A 106 -1.86 8.79 7.37
C LEU A 106 -0.41 9.08 7.03
N ASN A 107 -0.16 10.17 6.33
CA ASN A 107 1.17 10.53 5.83
C ASN A 107 1.56 11.92 6.29
N GLY A 108 2.84 12.10 6.60
CA GLY A 108 3.43 13.39 6.88
C GLY A 108 4.81 13.46 6.26
N SER A 109 5.16 14.57 5.63
CA SER A 109 6.51 14.80 5.12
C SER A 109 7.00 16.21 5.41
N TYR A 110 8.31 16.32 5.52
CA TYR A 110 9.04 17.58 5.62
C TYR A 110 10.01 17.67 4.46
N THR A 111 9.87 18.72 3.65
CA THR A 111 10.74 19.01 2.52
C THR A 111 11.60 20.23 2.84
N GLN A 112 12.90 20.09 2.67
CA GLN A 112 13.90 21.13 2.83
C GLN A 112 14.63 21.38 1.52
N ARG A 113 14.72 22.64 1.09
CA ARG A 113 15.61 23.08 0.01
C ARG A 113 17.04 23.19 0.56
N LEU A 114 17.93 22.36 0.07
CA LEU A 114 19.35 22.35 0.47
C LEU A 114 20.16 23.38 -0.31
N THR A 115 19.92 23.46 -1.62
CA THR A 115 20.52 24.45 -2.53
C THR A 115 19.47 24.93 -3.54
N SER A 116 19.82 25.86 -4.43
CA SER A 116 18.90 26.34 -5.48
C SER A 116 18.30 25.21 -6.33
N LYS A 117 18.98 24.07 -6.44
CA LYS A 117 18.57 22.94 -7.31
C LYS A 117 18.29 21.64 -6.56
N PHE A 118 18.63 21.53 -5.27
CA PHE A 118 18.49 20.32 -4.50
C PHE A 118 17.46 20.46 -3.39
N TYR A 119 16.55 19.49 -3.33
CA TYR A 119 15.54 19.35 -2.29
C TYR A 119 15.67 17.96 -1.66
N ALA A 120 15.59 17.90 -0.34
CA ALA A 120 15.48 16.66 0.42
C ALA A 120 14.12 16.61 1.11
N THR A 121 13.46 15.46 1.04
CA THR A 121 12.18 15.23 1.70
C THR A 121 12.29 13.99 2.58
N LEU A 122 11.95 14.13 3.86
CA LEU A 122 11.79 13.04 4.79
C LEU A 122 10.29 12.86 5.06
N GLY A 123 9.77 11.67 4.87
CA GLY A 123 8.37 11.34 5.09
C GLY A 123 8.18 10.18 6.04
N GLY A 124 7.06 10.18 6.76
CA GLY A 124 6.56 9.10 7.58
C GLY A 124 5.13 8.73 7.21
N GLN A 125 4.79 7.46 7.28
CA GLN A 125 3.45 6.94 7.05
C GLN A 125 3.05 6.01 8.18
N TRP A 126 1.82 6.16 8.63
CA TRP A 126 1.16 5.21 9.53
C TRP A 126 -0.05 4.65 8.81
N ALA A 127 -0.05 3.34 8.61
CA ALA A 127 -1.10 2.64 7.90
C ALA A 127 -1.90 1.74 8.85
N PHE A 128 -3.22 1.74 8.67
CA PHE A 128 -4.17 0.86 9.34
C PHE A 128 -4.76 -0.06 8.29
N ALA A 129 -4.51 -1.35 8.42
CA ALA A 129 -4.89 -2.31 7.41
C ALA A 129 -5.77 -3.41 7.98
N GLN A 130 -6.72 -3.86 7.16
CA GLN A 130 -7.58 -4.99 7.43
C GLN A 130 -7.54 -5.95 6.25
N ARG A 131 -7.28 -7.23 6.53
CA ARG A 131 -7.50 -8.32 5.58
C ARG A 131 -8.73 -9.12 6.00
N ARG A 132 -9.56 -9.46 5.04
CA ARG A 132 -10.76 -10.26 5.23
C ARG A 132 -10.93 -11.21 4.05
N PHE A 133 -11.35 -12.44 4.32
CA PHE A 133 -11.76 -13.37 3.28
C PHE A 133 -13.15 -13.93 3.58
N GLN A 134 -13.84 -14.38 2.52
CA GLN A 134 -15.14 -15.01 2.59
C GLN A 134 -15.00 -16.49 2.29
N THR A 135 -15.64 -17.31 3.10
CA THR A 135 -15.67 -18.77 2.91
C THR A 135 -16.88 -19.24 2.11
N LYS A 136 -17.87 -18.34 1.90
CA LYS A 136 -19.09 -18.68 1.17
C LYS A 136 -18.78 -19.01 -0.29
N GLY A 137 -19.11 -20.21 -0.73
CA GLY A 137 -18.86 -20.68 -2.10
C GLY A 137 -17.48 -21.28 -2.31
N LEU A 138 -16.65 -21.43 -1.25
CA LEU A 138 -15.47 -22.27 -1.31
C LEU A 138 -15.87 -23.74 -1.18
N ILE A 139 -15.16 -24.57 -1.88
CA ILE A 139 -15.32 -26.03 -1.91
C ILE A 139 -14.01 -26.61 -1.40
N PHE A 140 -14.10 -27.56 -0.48
CA PHE A 140 -12.96 -28.18 0.18
C PHE A 140 -12.91 -29.67 -0.14
N ASP A 141 -11.74 -30.26 -0.13
CA ASP A 141 -11.51 -31.67 -0.46
C ASP A 141 -12.22 -32.62 0.52
N ASP A 142 -12.40 -32.20 1.77
CA ASP A 142 -13.12 -32.95 2.81
C ASP A 142 -14.66 -33.02 2.60
N GLN A 143 -15.17 -32.24 1.63
CA GLN A 143 -16.58 -32.27 1.19
C GLN A 143 -16.81 -33.23 0.03
N TYR A 144 -15.83 -34.04 -0.34
CA TYR A 144 -16.00 -35.09 -1.33
C TYR A 144 -16.81 -36.26 -0.74
N ASP A 145 -17.94 -36.62 -1.35
CA ASP A 145 -18.78 -37.76 -0.99
C ASP A 145 -18.47 -38.95 -1.92
N PRO A 146 -17.82 -40.01 -1.42
CA PRO A 146 -17.57 -41.22 -2.20
C PRO A 146 -18.84 -41.94 -2.67
N GLY A 147 -19.96 -41.74 -1.97
CA GLY A 147 -21.23 -42.38 -2.29
C GLY A 147 -21.89 -41.82 -3.55
N THR A 148 -21.75 -40.53 -3.77
CA THR A 148 -22.26 -39.84 -4.97
C THR A 148 -21.15 -39.63 -6.04
N GLY A 149 -19.88 -39.85 -5.69
CA GLY A 149 -18.75 -39.62 -6.56
C GLY A 149 -18.49 -38.12 -6.87
N GLY A 150 -19.02 -37.22 -6.03
CA GLY A 150 -18.95 -35.79 -6.23
C GLY A 150 -18.72 -35.00 -4.92
N ILE A 151 -18.67 -33.70 -5.07
CA ILE A 151 -18.55 -32.78 -3.93
C ILE A 151 -19.93 -32.41 -3.43
N ASP A 152 -20.20 -32.60 -2.14
CA ASP A 152 -21.43 -32.17 -1.47
C ASP A 152 -21.13 -30.94 -0.58
N PRO A 153 -21.56 -29.74 -1.00
CA PRO A 153 -21.34 -28.50 -0.21
C PRO A 153 -22.09 -28.49 1.14
N ALA A 154 -23.01 -29.44 1.38
CA ALA A 154 -23.71 -29.54 2.64
C ALA A 154 -22.92 -30.31 3.71
N LEU A 155 -21.87 -31.05 3.32
CA LEU A 155 -20.96 -31.69 4.26
C LEU A 155 -20.15 -30.62 5.06
N PRO A 156 -20.03 -30.82 6.39
CA PRO A 156 -19.26 -29.93 7.22
C PRO A 156 -17.75 -30.04 6.85
N THR A 157 -17.09 -28.92 6.65
CA THR A 157 -15.65 -28.89 6.51
C THR A 157 -14.96 -28.88 7.87
N GLN A 158 -13.78 -29.52 7.97
CA GLN A 158 -12.92 -29.49 9.15
C GLN A 158 -12.00 -28.27 9.21
N GLU A 159 -12.04 -27.40 8.18
CA GLU A 159 -11.25 -26.20 8.13
C GLU A 159 -11.70 -25.16 9.17
N ASP A 160 -10.75 -24.62 9.92
CA ASP A 160 -11.02 -23.57 10.92
C ASP A 160 -11.02 -22.17 10.30
N PHE A 161 -12.17 -21.55 10.25
CA PHE A 161 -12.38 -20.19 9.75
C PHE A 161 -12.62 -19.16 10.86
N SER A 162 -12.14 -19.41 12.07
CA SER A 162 -12.35 -18.50 13.21
C SER A 162 -11.74 -17.11 12.96
N ASN A 163 -10.62 -17.04 12.25
CA ASN A 163 -9.87 -15.78 11.95
C ASN A 163 -10.10 -15.25 10.54
N ARG A 164 -11.35 -14.93 10.18
CA ARG A 164 -11.71 -14.36 8.86
C ARG A 164 -11.32 -12.91 8.67
N ARG A 165 -10.91 -12.23 9.73
CA ARG A 165 -10.51 -10.82 9.73
C ARG A 165 -9.22 -10.66 10.51
N ASN A 166 -8.26 -10.01 9.91
CA ASN A 166 -7.02 -9.64 10.57
C ASN A 166 -6.80 -8.14 10.42
N PHE A 167 -6.54 -7.46 11.56
CA PHE A 167 -6.19 -6.05 11.61
C PHE A 167 -4.71 -5.93 11.96
N PHE A 168 -4.02 -5.06 11.27
CA PHE A 168 -2.63 -4.75 11.54
C PHE A 168 -2.31 -3.30 11.22
N THR A 169 -1.19 -2.83 11.75
CA THR A 169 -0.70 -1.47 11.50
C THR A 169 0.73 -1.54 10.99
N ASP A 170 1.05 -0.66 10.04
CA ASP A 170 2.38 -0.55 9.47
C ASP A 170 2.91 0.87 9.64
N LEU A 171 4.21 0.98 9.90
CA LEU A 171 4.95 2.23 9.95
C LEU A 171 6.01 2.22 8.88
N ASN A 172 5.97 3.23 8.01
CA ASN A 172 6.93 3.40 6.93
C ASN A 172 7.63 4.74 7.03
N VAL A 173 8.91 4.76 6.68
CA VAL A 173 9.72 5.98 6.57
C VAL A 173 10.31 6.04 5.17
N GLY A 174 10.29 7.21 4.56
CA GLY A 174 10.80 7.41 3.22
C GLY A 174 11.67 8.66 3.13
N LEU A 175 12.76 8.54 2.40
CA LEU A 175 13.65 9.65 2.04
C LEU A 175 13.60 9.83 0.52
N ASN A 176 13.45 11.08 0.09
CA ASN A 176 13.55 11.46 -1.30
C ASN A 176 14.54 12.62 -1.47
N VAL A 177 15.38 12.52 -2.48
CA VAL A 177 16.26 13.63 -2.89
C VAL A 177 15.93 13.97 -4.34
N ARG A 178 15.57 15.22 -4.59
CA ARG A 178 15.17 15.71 -5.92
C ARG A 178 16.19 16.76 -6.41
N PHE A 179 16.60 16.60 -7.65
CA PHE A 179 17.36 17.61 -8.38
C PHE A 179 16.44 18.30 -9.40
N GLN A 180 16.35 19.62 -9.34
CA GLN A 180 15.52 20.43 -10.23
C GLN A 180 16.46 21.29 -11.11
N THR A 181 16.43 21.06 -12.41
CA THR A 181 17.33 21.72 -13.37
C THR A 181 16.79 23.06 -13.86
N ARG A 182 15.47 23.27 -13.75
CA ARG A 182 14.77 24.45 -14.27
C ARG A 182 14.23 25.26 -13.10
N ASP A 183 14.56 26.54 -13.06
CA ASP A 183 13.86 27.49 -12.24
C ASP A 183 12.52 27.74 -12.95
N ASP A 184 11.44 27.15 -12.43
CA ASP A 184 10.08 27.50 -12.85
C ASP A 184 9.78 28.88 -12.25
N ASN A 185 9.95 29.92 -13.09
CA ASN A 185 9.45 31.26 -12.84
C ASN A 185 7.94 31.31 -13.06
#